data_648c3a7c6f4e2e7480c4ab0075ba10fa
#
_entry.id   648c3a7c6f4e2e7480c4ab0075ba10fa
#
_cell.length_a   1.000
_cell.length_b   1.000
_cell.length_c   1.000
_cell.angle_alpha   90.00
_cell.angle_beta   90.00
_cell.angle_gamma   90.00
#
_symmetry.space_group_name_H-M   'P 1'
#
loop_
_entity.id
_entity.type
_entity.pdbx_description
1 polymer ?
#
loop_
_entity_poly.entity_id
_entity_poly.type
_entity_poly.pdbx_seq_one_letter_code
_entity_poly.pdbx_strand_id
1 'polypeptide(L)'
;MSRWRVAARLARQSLFSRDHPVRFIFYLHELVLRLPVGGPAVMADQLHHLQRMSLRPHRTLRVVPAALGVHAAINGSFLLMEFAEFRPVVYLEAETSSLFLETPAEIEAYQRILAMLGEVALGEEESRERIAALATELYADREDHDDRL
;
A
#
# COMPACT_ATOMS: atom_id res chain seq x y z
N MET A 1 4.42 18.06 -3.48
CA MET A 1 4.70 17.19 -2.30
C MET A 1 5.94 17.73 -1.58
N SER A 2 5.90 17.95 -0.27
CA SER A 2 7.03 18.59 0.44
C SER A 2 8.21 17.60 0.60
N ARG A 3 9.45 18.08 0.45
CA ARG A 3 10.69 17.28 0.52
C ARG A 3 10.81 16.48 1.84
N TRP A 4 10.31 17.03 2.96
CA TRP A 4 10.36 16.34 4.25
C TRP A 4 9.43 15.12 4.33
N ARG A 5 8.27 15.12 3.64
CA ARG A 5 7.39 13.95 3.56
C ARG A 5 8.06 12.79 2.80
N VAL A 6 8.80 13.11 1.74
CA VAL A 6 9.58 12.09 1.01
C VAL A 6 10.65 11.51 1.91
N ALA A 7 11.41 12.36 2.61
CA ALA A 7 12.46 11.93 3.53
C ALA A 7 11.89 11.04 4.66
N ALA A 8 10.76 11.42 5.25
CA ALA A 8 10.11 10.62 6.29
C ALA A 8 9.62 9.26 5.76
N ARG A 9 9.12 9.19 4.54
CA ARG A 9 8.72 7.91 3.90
C ARG A 9 9.92 7.02 3.61
N LEU A 10 11.02 7.59 3.13
CA LEU A 10 12.27 6.84 2.91
C LEU A 10 12.86 6.33 4.24
N ALA A 11 12.84 7.15 5.28
CA ALA A 11 13.31 6.74 6.61
C ALA A 11 12.50 5.56 7.17
N ARG A 12 11.18 5.49 6.92
CA ARG A 12 10.35 4.34 7.33
C ARG A 12 10.77 3.04 6.64
N GLN A 13 11.41 3.09 5.48
CA GLN A 13 11.90 1.87 4.81
C GLN A 13 12.98 1.15 5.62
N SER A 14 13.68 1.83 6.54
CA SER A 14 14.63 1.20 7.44
C SER A 14 13.99 0.16 8.37
N LEU A 15 12.68 0.25 8.61
CA LEU A 15 11.93 -0.75 9.37
C LEU A 15 11.94 -2.14 8.69
N PHE A 16 12.13 -2.17 7.37
CA PHE A 16 12.22 -3.42 6.61
C PHE A 16 13.55 -4.16 6.77
N SER A 17 14.57 -3.51 7.33
CA SER A 17 15.94 -4.03 7.46
C SER A 17 16.35 -4.33 8.91
N ARG A 18 15.41 -4.27 9.88
CA ARG A 18 15.71 -4.50 11.30
C ARG A 18 15.91 -5.98 11.61
N ASP A 19 16.77 -6.27 12.58
CA ASP A 19 17.05 -7.62 13.09
C ASP A 19 15.82 -8.31 13.70
N HIS A 20 14.86 -7.55 14.19
CA HIS A 20 13.57 -8.05 14.63
C HIS A 20 12.52 -7.78 13.54
N PRO A 21 12.00 -8.83 12.89
CA PRO A 21 11.11 -8.66 11.76
C PRO A 21 9.76 -8.07 12.21
N VAL A 22 9.47 -6.86 11.74
CA VAL A 22 8.12 -6.30 11.81
C VAL A 22 7.29 -6.96 10.70
N ARG A 23 6.13 -7.46 11.06
CA ARG A 23 5.18 -8.00 10.10
C ARG A 23 4.37 -6.87 9.49
N PHE A 24 4.35 -6.79 8.16
CA PHE A 24 3.58 -5.81 7.40
C PHE A 24 2.49 -6.50 6.59
N ILE A 25 1.28 -5.97 6.67
CA ILE A 25 0.15 -6.35 5.80
C ILE A 25 -0.33 -5.09 5.11
N PHE A 26 -0.29 -5.08 3.77
CA PHE A 26 -0.72 -3.98 2.94
C PHE A 26 -1.96 -4.38 2.14
N TYR A 27 -2.99 -3.57 2.23
CA TYR A 27 -4.14 -3.61 1.32
C TYR A 27 -4.05 -2.41 0.39
N LEU A 28 -3.94 -2.65 -0.90
CA LEU A 28 -3.87 -1.63 -1.94
C LEU A 28 -5.10 -1.70 -2.83
N HIS A 29 -5.84 -0.61 -2.92
CA HIS A 29 -6.94 -0.55 -3.87
C HIS A 29 -6.39 -0.49 -5.31
N GLU A 30 -6.94 -1.30 -6.21
CA GLU A 30 -6.46 -1.44 -7.60
C GLU A 30 -6.36 -0.10 -8.33
N LEU A 31 -7.26 0.85 -8.08
CA LEU A 31 -7.24 2.15 -8.75
C LEU A 31 -5.95 2.94 -8.49
N VAL A 32 -5.33 2.82 -7.31
CA VAL A 32 -4.07 3.54 -7.05
C VAL A 32 -2.91 2.99 -7.88
N LEU A 33 -3.00 1.72 -8.31
CA LEU A 33 -2.02 1.08 -9.19
C LEU A 33 -2.18 1.50 -10.66
N ARG A 34 -3.36 2.04 -11.01
CA ARG A 34 -3.68 2.52 -12.36
C ARG A 34 -3.35 4.01 -12.58
N LEU A 35 -3.03 4.74 -11.51
CA LEU A 35 -2.71 6.16 -11.60
C LEU A 35 -1.23 6.36 -11.98
N PRO A 36 -0.91 7.03 -13.10
CA PRO A 36 0.47 7.20 -13.56
C PRO A 36 1.20 8.30 -12.77
N VAL A 37 1.35 8.09 -11.46
CA VAL A 37 2.03 9.03 -10.55
C VAL A 37 3.52 9.08 -10.88
N GLY A 38 4.02 10.26 -11.23
CA GLY A 38 5.40 10.45 -11.67
C GLY A 38 5.65 10.07 -13.14
N GLY A 39 4.61 9.69 -13.87
CA GLY A 39 4.66 9.25 -15.26
C GLY A 39 4.69 7.72 -15.40
N PRO A 40 4.46 7.22 -16.63
CA PRO A 40 4.34 5.79 -16.89
C PRO A 40 5.57 4.97 -16.51
N ALA A 41 6.77 5.43 -16.86
CA ALA A 41 8.03 4.72 -16.54
C ALA A 41 8.24 4.58 -15.02
N VAL A 42 8.06 5.67 -14.27
CA VAL A 42 8.16 5.67 -12.80
C VAL A 42 7.14 4.72 -12.18
N MET A 43 5.93 4.68 -12.75
CA MET A 43 4.88 3.80 -12.23
C MET A 43 5.15 2.33 -12.57
N ALA A 44 5.69 2.03 -13.75
CA ALA A 44 6.15 0.68 -14.11
C ALA A 44 7.19 0.17 -13.11
N ASP A 45 8.22 0.97 -12.85
CA ASP A 45 9.26 0.65 -11.87
C ASP A 45 8.67 0.42 -10.46
N GLN A 46 7.71 1.23 -10.08
CA GLN A 46 7.02 1.10 -8.79
C GLN A 46 6.22 -0.20 -8.69
N LEU A 47 5.51 -0.61 -9.74
CA LEU A 47 4.77 -1.86 -9.76
C LEU A 47 5.71 -3.07 -9.67
N HIS A 48 6.82 -3.05 -10.41
CA HIS A 48 7.87 -4.07 -10.29
C HIS A 48 8.51 -4.10 -8.91
N HIS A 49 8.71 -2.91 -8.30
CA HIS A 49 9.19 -2.83 -6.91
C HIS A 49 8.20 -3.49 -5.93
N LEU A 50 6.91 -3.23 -6.04
CA LEU A 50 5.88 -3.86 -5.21
C LEU A 50 5.88 -5.38 -5.35
N GLN A 51 6.02 -5.91 -6.56
CA GLN A 51 6.15 -7.35 -6.80
C GLN A 51 7.35 -7.95 -6.06
N ARG A 52 8.53 -7.35 -6.21
CA ARG A 52 9.74 -7.82 -5.52
C ARG A 52 9.59 -7.75 -3.99
N MET A 53 8.96 -6.69 -3.48
CA MET A 53 8.74 -6.51 -2.05
C MET A 53 7.75 -7.52 -1.48
N SER A 54 6.73 -7.91 -2.23
CA SER A 54 5.74 -8.90 -1.81
C SER A 54 6.29 -10.32 -1.67
N LEU A 55 7.45 -10.60 -2.26
CA LEU A 55 8.14 -11.89 -2.14
C LEU A 55 9.03 -11.98 -0.88
N ARG A 56 9.23 -10.87 -0.18
CA ARG A 56 10.06 -10.85 1.02
C ARG A 56 9.32 -11.40 2.24
N PRO A 57 10.00 -12.12 3.14
CA PRO A 57 9.38 -12.61 4.37
C PRO A 57 8.79 -11.46 5.20
N HIS A 58 7.77 -11.78 5.97
CA HIS A 58 7.05 -10.84 6.85
C HIS A 58 6.34 -9.66 6.15
N ARG A 59 6.12 -9.78 4.85
CA ARG A 59 5.42 -8.78 4.05
C ARG A 59 4.32 -9.45 3.24
N THR A 60 3.10 -9.08 3.54
CA THR A 60 1.91 -9.49 2.80
C THR A 60 1.36 -8.29 2.05
N LEU A 61 1.18 -8.41 0.74
CA LEU A 61 0.57 -7.40 -0.09
C LEU A 61 -0.65 -8.00 -0.79
N ARG A 62 -1.81 -7.39 -0.60
CA ARG A 62 -3.07 -7.83 -1.16
C ARG A 62 -3.77 -6.68 -1.87
N VAL A 63 -4.26 -6.94 -3.07
CA VAL A 63 -4.98 -5.95 -3.90
C VAL A 63 -6.47 -6.06 -3.64
N VAL A 64 -7.11 -4.92 -3.38
CA VAL A 64 -8.56 -4.78 -3.34
C VAL A 64 -9.04 -4.45 -4.76
N PRO A 65 -9.80 -5.35 -5.42
CA PRO A 65 -10.20 -5.15 -6.82
C PRO A 65 -11.10 -3.92 -7.01
N ALA A 66 -10.85 -3.15 -8.07
CA ALA A 66 -11.71 -2.00 -8.42
C ALA A 66 -13.17 -2.41 -8.72
N ALA A 67 -13.36 -3.61 -9.27
CA ALA A 67 -14.68 -4.16 -9.57
C ALA A 67 -15.56 -4.38 -8.33
N LEU A 68 -14.98 -4.40 -7.14
CA LEU A 68 -15.71 -4.51 -5.88
C LEU A 68 -16.60 -3.27 -5.62
N GLY A 69 -16.24 -2.12 -6.17
CA GLY A 69 -16.93 -0.86 -5.89
C GLY A 69 -16.65 -0.33 -4.49
N VAL A 70 -17.71 -0.04 -3.73
CA VAL A 70 -17.57 0.48 -2.36
C VAL A 70 -17.06 -0.61 -1.41
N HIS A 71 -16.04 -0.29 -0.63
CA HIS A 71 -15.41 -1.20 0.33
C HIS A 71 -15.22 -0.52 1.70
N ALA A 72 -14.90 -1.32 2.72
CA ALA A 72 -14.85 -0.86 4.11
C ALA A 72 -13.88 0.31 4.37
N ALA A 73 -12.81 0.44 3.58
CA ALA A 73 -11.81 1.52 3.74
C ALA A 73 -12.00 2.66 2.73
N ILE A 74 -13.19 2.86 2.19
CA ILE A 74 -13.47 3.90 1.17
C ILE A 74 -13.20 5.33 1.69
N ASN A 75 -13.28 5.55 2.99
CA ASN A 75 -13.11 6.86 3.61
C ASN A 75 -11.65 7.36 3.69
N GLY A 76 -10.69 6.56 3.26
CA GLY A 76 -9.29 6.96 3.22
C GLY A 76 -8.32 5.92 3.75
N SER A 77 -7.04 6.23 3.62
CA SER A 77 -5.96 5.36 4.09
C SER A 77 -5.74 5.50 5.59
N PHE A 78 -5.35 4.42 6.21
CA PHE A 78 -4.94 4.39 7.62
C PHE A 78 -3.81 3.39 7.84
N LEU A 79 -3.17 3.49 9.00
CA LEU A 79 -2.18 2.55 9.48
C LEU A 79 -2.57 2.09 10.88
N LEU A 80 -2.84 0.80 11.06
CA LEU A 80 -2.95 0.18 12.38
C LEU A 80 -1.58 -0.37 12.78
N MET A 81 -1.07 0.08 13.92
CA MET A 81 0.17 -0.38 14.52
C MET A 81 -0.15 -1.18 15.77
N GLU A 82 0.33 -2.42 15.81
CA GLU A 82 0.21 -3.32 16.95
C GLU A 82 1.59 -3.58 17.56
N PHE A 83 1.68 -3.57 18.87
CA PHE A 83 2.92 -3.71 19.62
C PHE A 83 2.80 -4.86 20.61
N ALA A 84 3.91 -5.52 20.90
CA ALA A 84 3.93 -6.62 21.88
C ALA A 84 3.64 -6.15 23.31
N GLU A 85 4.11 -4.96 23.69
CA GLU A 85 4.07 -4.46 25.06
C GLU A 85 3.23 -3.17 25.22
N PHE A 86 2.77 -2.58 24.12
CA PHE A 86 2.00 -1.34 24.13
C PHE A 86 0.62 -1.52 23.50
N ARG A 87 -0.27 -0.59 23.81
CA ARG A 87 -1.60 -0.57 23.16
C ARG A 87 -1.47 -0.28 21.67
N PRO A 88 -2.34 -0.88 20.85
CA PRO A 88 -2.39 -0.57 19.43
C PRO A 88 -2.78 0.88 19.19
N VAL A 89 -2.34 1.42 18.06
CA VAL A 89 -2.60 2.81 17.65
C VAL A 89 -2.99 2.83 16.18
N VAL A 90 -4.04 3.58 15.85
CA VAL A 90 -4.37 3.90 14.46
C VAL A 90 -3.85 5.28 14.12
N TYR A 91 -3.13 5.38 13.02
CA TYR A 91 -2.63 6.62 12.47
C TYR A 91 -3.38 6.97 11.18
N LEU A 92 -3.91 8.19 11.15
CA LEU A 92 -4.55 8.80 10.00
C LEU A 92 -3.74 10.02 9.55
N GLU A 93 -3.57 10.18 8.26
CA GLU A 93 -2.85 11.32 7.68
C GLU A 93 -3.77 12.07 6.72
N ALA A 94 -3.94 13.36 6.96
CA ALA A 94 -4.57 14.30 6.05
C ALA A 94 -3.54 15.28 5.46
N GLU A 95 -3.96 16.16 4.56
CA GLU A 95 -3.04 17.08 3.87
C GLU A 95 -2.27 18.00 4.85
N THR A 96 -2.94 18.49 5.88
CA THR A 96 -2.39 19.48 6.82
C THR A 96 -2.30 18.97 8.26
N SER A 97 -2.77 17.76 8.55
CA SER A 97 -2.86 17.24 9.91
C SER A 97 -2.67 15.74 9.95
N SER A 98 -2.45 15.21 11.14
CA SER A 98 -2.46 13.78 11.42
C SER A 98 -3.18 13.51 12.73
N LEU A 99 -3.76 12.33 12.86
CA LEU A 99 -4.52 11.91 14.02
C LEU A 99 -4.04 10.54 14.50
N PHE A 100 -3.86 10.41 15.80
CA PHE A 100 -3.60 9.15 16.47
C PHE A 100 -4.83 8.75 17.29
N LEU A 101 -5.38 7.57 17.02
CA LEU A 101 -6.54 7.02 17.70
C LEU A 101 -6.08 5.87 18.58
N GLU A 102 -6.45 5.90 19.86
CA GLU A 102 -5.96 4.94 20.86
C GLU A 102 -7.07 4.35 21.72
N THR A 103 -8.32 4.83 21.58
CA THR A 103 -9.42 4.28 22.37
C THR A 103 -9.78 2.89 21.90
N PRO A 104 -10.18 1.96 22.80
CA PRO A 104 -10.56 0.61 22.42
C PRO A 104 -11.61 0.54 21.33
N ALA A 105 -12.61 1.42 21.36
CA ALA A 105 -13.69 1.45 20.37
C ALA A 105 -13.19 1.86 18.98
N GLU A 106 -12.26 2.83 18.90
CA GLU A 106 -11.63 3.24 17.64
C GLU A 106 -10.78 2.11 17.07
N ILE A 107 -9.92 1.51 17.89
CA ILE A 107 -9.08 0.40 17.47
C ILE A 107 -9.91 -0.75 16.93
N GLU A 108 -10.96 -1.16 17.66
CA GLU A 108 -11.84 -2.23 17.24
C GLU A 108 -12.54 -1.91 15.90
N ALA A 109 -12.94 -0.66 15.68
CA ALA A 109 -13.54 -0.24 14.42
C ALA A 109 -12.58 -0.45 13.24
N TYR A 110 -11.30 -0.07 13.37
CA TYR A 110 -10.30 -0.27 12.32
C TYR A 110 -9.87 -1.73 12.16
N GLN A 111 -9.85 -2.52 13.22
CA GLN A 111 -9.64 -3.96 13.13
C GLN A 111 -10.76 -4.64 12.34
N ARG A 112 -12.03 -4.23 12.53
CA ARG A 112 -13.16 -4.72 11.71
C ARG A 112 -12.99 -4.34 10.24
N ILE A 113 -12.55 -3.11 9.93
CA ILE A 113 -12.26 -2.69 8.54
C ILE A 113 -11.19 -3.59 7.92
N LEU A 114 -10.10 -3.88 8.63
CA LEU A 114 -9.04 -4.77 8.15
C LEU A 114 -9.54 -6.20 7.92
N ALA A 115 -10.39 -6.72 8.82
CA ALA A 115 -11.00 -8.03 8.65
C ALA A 115 -11.86 -8.09 7.37
N MET A 116 -12.71 -7.09 7.15
CA MET A 116 -13.55 -6.97 5.95
C MET A 116 -12.72 -6.84 4.67
N LEU A 117 -11.63 -6.06 4.69
CA LEU A 117 -10.69 -5.99 3.56
C LEU A 117 -10.03 -7.36 3.31
N GLY A 118 -9.68 -8.07 4.36
CA GLY A 118 -9.11 -9.42 4.28
C GLY A 118 -10.03 -10.43 3.60
N GLU A 119 -11.35 -10.27 3.72
CA GLU A 119 -12.33 -11.15 3.06
C GLU A 119 -12.46 -10.88 1.55
N VAL A 120 -12.34 -9.61 1.14
CA VAL A 120 -12.64 -9.20 -0.25
C VAL A 120 -11.39 -8.96 -1.11
N ALA A 121 -10.23 -8.79 -0.50
CA ALA A 121 -8.98 -8.61 -1.24
C ALA A 121 -8.51 -9.92 -1.89
N LEU A 122 -7.87 -9.81 -3.04
CA LEU A 122 -7.21 -10.93 -3.72
C LEU A 122 -6.20 -11.60 -2.79
N GLY A 123 -5.95 -12.88 -3.00
CA GLY A 123 -4.85 -13.60 -2.37
C GLY A 123 -3.48 -13.00 -2.73
N GLU A 124 -2.42 -13.38 -2.03
CA GLU A 124 -1.07 -12.83 -2.27
C GLU A 124 -0.58 -13.12 -3.70
N GLU A 125 -0.79 -14.35 -4.19
CA GLU A 125 -0.39 -14.75 -5.54
C GLU A 125 -1.21 -14.01 -6.61
N GLU A 126 -2.53 -14.01 -6.49
CA GLU A 126 -3.43 -13.29 -7.38
C GLU A 126 -3.14 -11.77 -7.39
N SER A 127 -2.75 -11.22 -6.24
CA SER A 127 -2.34 -9.82 -6.14
C SER A 127 -1.06 -9.53 -6.93
N ARG A 128 -0.07 -10.42 -6.86
CA ARG A 128 1.17 -10.32 -7.66
C ARG A 128 0.88 -10.41 -9.15
N GLU A 129 0.03 -11.35 -9.56
CA GLU A 129 -0.40 -11.50 -10.96
C GLU A 129 -1.15 -10.25 -11.44
N ARG A 130 -2.04 -9.69 -10.62
CA ARG A 130 -2.76 -8.46 -10.95
C ARG A 130 -1.82 -7.28 -11.12
N ILE A 131 -0.83 -7.12 -10.25
CA ILE A 131 0.18 -6.06 -10.35
C ILE A 131 1.02 -6.24 -11.63
N ALA A 132 1.43 -7.48 -11.95
CA ALA A 132 2.16 -7.78 -13.18
C ALA A 132 1.35 -7.44 -14.43
N ALA A 133 0.09 -7.85 -14.46
CA ALA A 133 -0.81 -7.56 -15.56
C ALA A 133 -1.01 -6.05 -15.77
N LEU A 134 -1.18 -5.28 -14.70
CA LEU A 134 -1.30 -3.82 -14.76
C LEU A 134 -0.01 -3.15 -15.24
N ALA A 135 1.16 -3.63 -14.83
CA ALA A 135 2.44 -3.12 -15.31
C ALA A 135 2.56 -3.28 -16.83
N THR A 136 2.19 -4.44 -17.35
CA THR A 136 2.21 -4.73 -18.78
C THR A 136 1.12 -3.94 -19.54
N GLU A 137 -0.13 -3.98 -19.07
CA GLU A 137 -1.28 -3.34 -19.73
C GLU A 137 -1.12 -1.82 -19.86
N LEU A 138 -0.63 -1.16 -18.80
CA LEU A 138 -0.68 0.29 -18.72
C LEU A 138 0.66 0.97 -19.05
N TYR A 139 1.77 0.26 -18.93
CA TYR A 139 3.09 0.89 -18.90
C TYR A 139 4.14 0.26 -19.81
N ALA A 140 3.91 -0.94 -20.41
CA ALA A 140 4.92 -1.62 -21.25
C ALA A 140 5.14 -0.95 -22.62
N ASP A 141 4.14 -0.27 -23.18
CA ASP A 141 4.16 0.21 -24.58
C ASP A 141 4.72 1.64 -24.77
N ARG A 142 5.37 2.24 -23.77
CA ARG A 142 5.79 3.65 -23.87
C ARG A 142 7.30 3.90 -23.90
N GLU A 143 8.13 2.88 -23.86
CA GLU A 143 9.59 3.05 -24.03
C GLU A 143 10.00 3.36 -25.48
N ASP A 144 9.17 3.02 -26.48
CA ASP A 144 9.51 3.16 -27.90
C ASP A 144 9.19 4.54 -28.53
N HIS A 145 8.58 5.48 -27.78
CA HIS A 145 8.12 6.75 -28.38
C HIS A 145 8.96 7.99 -28.06
N ASP A 146 9.90 7.89 -27.13
CA ASP A 146 10.74 9.05 -26.71
C ASP A 146 12.09 9.12 -27.45
N ASP A 147 12.43 8.13 -28.28
CA ASP A 147 13.71 8.07 -29.01
C ASP A 147 13.61 8.58 -30.49
N ARG A 148 12.51 9.28 -30.83
CA ARG A 148 12.31 9.85 -32.18
C ARG A 148 11.89 11.32 -32.19
N LEU A 149 12.71 12.17 -31.56
CA LEU A 149 12.71 13.61 -31.89
C LEU A 149 14.15 14.13 -31.91
#